data_f10baa0c8d07088ea21876fb9ee4ab15
#
_entry.id   f10baa0c8d07088ea21876fb9ee4ab15
#
_cell.length_a   1.000
_cell.length_b   1.000
_cell.length_c   1.000
_cell.angle_alpha   90.00
_cell.angle_beta   90.00
_cell.angle_gamma   90.00
#
_symmetry.space_group_name_H-M   'P 1'
#
loop_
_entity.id
_entity.type
_entity.pdbx_description
1 polymer ?
#
loop_
_entity_poly.entity_id
_entity_poly.type
_entity_poly.pdbx_seq_one_letter_code
_entity_poly.pdbx_strand_id
1 'polypeptide(L)'
;MIQTKEDLKRYLAADYGRTELGIKGRTLRGRLCREPYYLFWRYIRALRMEEYHTSQDGAWHKLMHYWWRRRRNLLGEKTGLWIEPGSCQEGLMVWHPNVIVPANARVGKNCTFHGNNVIGNDGGNGAAATIGDNADFGIGASVIGRIELADSVRIGAGAVVIRSCTEAGA
;
A
#
# COMPACT_ATOMS: atom_id res chain seq x y z
N MET A 1 6.20 8.89 -6.54
CA MET A 1 5.61 8.12 -7.67
C MET A 1 6.73 7.52 -8.47
N ILE A 2 6.60 6.29 -8.96
CA ILE A 2 7.64 5.57 -9.72
C ILE A 2 7.69 6.11 -11.14
N GLN A 3 8.82 6.70 -11.55
CA GLN A 3 9.01 7.26 -12.89
C GLN A 3 10.13 6.56 -13.66
N THR A 4 11.13 6.05 -12.96
CA THR A 4 12.31 5.43 -13.56
C THR A 4 12.44 3.96 -13.15
N LYS A 5 13.31 3.20 -13.85
CA LYS A 5 13.67 1.83 -13.43
C LYS A 5 14.40 1.80 -12.08
N GLU A 6 15.15 2.85 -11.79
CA GLU A 6 15.84 3.04 -10.51
C GLU A 6 14.85 3.25 -9.38
N ASP A 7 13.80 4.08 -9.59
CA ASP A 7 12.69 4.22 -8.64
C ASP A 7 12.01 2.88 -8.39
N LEU A 8 11.67 2.16 -9.46
CA LEU A 8 11.03 0.84 -9.33
C LEU A 8 11.87 -0.12 -8.49
N LYS A 9 13.19 -0.19 -8.73
CA LYS A 9 14.10 -1.03 -7.94
C LYS A 9 14.13 -0.62 -6.48
N ARG A 10 14.19 0.70 -6.19
CA ARG A 10 14.20 1.24 -4.84
C ARG A 10 12.90 0.88 -4.10
N TYR A 11 11.74 1.13 -4.70
CA TYR A 11 10.44 0.78 -4.13
C TYR A 11 10.31 -0.72 -3.85
N LEU A 12 10.63 -1.57 -4.83
CA LEU A 12 10.58 -3.01 -4.66
C LEU A 12 11.52 -3.52 -3.56
N ALA A 13 12.71 -2.95 -3.44
CA ALA A 13 13.67 -3.32 -2.40
C ALA A 13 13.18 -2.89 -1.01
N ALA A 14 12.67 -1.65 -0.88
CA ALA A 14 12.14 -1.13 0.38
C ALA A 14 10.91 -1.93 0.84
N ASP A 15 9.95 -2.16 -0.05
CA ASP A 15 8.74 -2.93 0.26
C ASP A 15 9.09 -4.38 0.63
N TYR A 16 9.97 -5.06 -0.14
CA TYR A 16 10.36 -6.43 0.14
C TYR A 16 11.09 -6.57 1.47
N GLY A 17 12.01 -5.66 1.78
CA GLY A 17 12.80 -5.68 3.01
C GLY A 17 11.95 -5.61 4.28
N ARG A 18 10.77 -5.00 4.20
CA ARG A 18 9.82 -4.91 5.31
C ARG A 18 8.83 -6.08 5.37
N THR A 19 8.71 -6.88 4.30
CA THR A 19 7.85 -8.08 4.34
C THR A 19 8.43 -9.16 5.25
N GLU A 20 7.56 -10.00 5.79
CA GLU A 20 8.01 -11.18 6.55
C GLU A 20 8.91 -12.10 5.73
N LEU A 21 8.73 -12.14 4.40
CA LEU A 21 9.59 -12.88 3.48
C LEU A 21 11.00 -12.31 3.43
N GLY A 22 11.15 -10.98 3.36
CA GLY A 22 12.43 -10.30 3.37
C GLY A 22 13.14 -10.44 4.71
N ILE A 23 12.43 -10.22 5.81
CA ILE A 23 12.96 -10.32 7.18
C ILE A 23 13.41 -11.75 7.52
N LYS A 24 12.62 -12.77 7.16
CA LYS A 24 12.89 -14.17 7.52
C LYS A 24 13.57 -14.98 6.42
N GLY A 25 13.82 -14.44 5.23
CA GLY A 25 14.45 -15.14 4.11
C GLY A 25 13.68 -16.37 3.59
N ARG A 26 12.37 -16.45 3.83
CA ARG A 26 11.55 -17.65 3.57
C ARG A 26 10.82 -17.67 2.23
N THR A 27 11.36 -17.03 1.21
CA THR A 27 10.68 -16.84 -0.09
C THR A 27 10.34 -18.19 -0.79
N LEU A 28 11.22 -19.16 -0.75
CA LEU A 28 10.98 -20.48 -1.41
C LEU A 28 9.85 -21.23 -0.71
N ARG A 29 9.86 -21.31 0.61
CA ARG A 29 8.80 -21.93 1.40
C ARG A 29 7.47 -21.22 1.19
N GLY A 30 7.44 -19.88 1.29
CA GLY A 30 6.23 -19.09 1.08
C GLY A 30 5.62 -19.29 -0.30
N ARG A 31 6.47 -19.47 -1.32
CA ARG A 31 6.04 -19.80 -2.68
C ARG A 31 5.41 -21.18 -2.80
N LEU A 32 6.06 -22.20 -2.23
CA LEU A 32 5.60 -23.59 -2.30
C LEU A 32 4.30 -23.80 -1.50
N CYS A 33 4.26 -23.27 -0.27
CA CYS A 33 3.10 -23.41 0.63
C CYS A 33 2.01 -22.38 0.34
N ARG A 34 2.21 -21.45 -0.61
CA ARG A 34 1.30 -20.35 -0.92
C ARG A 34 0.91 -19.54 0.33
N GLU A 35 1.90 -19.31 1.22
CA GLU A 35 1.69 -18.53 2.45
C GLU A 35 1.10 -17.15 2.16
N PRO A 36 0.23 -16.60 3.03
CA PRO A 36 -0.43 -15.30 2.82
C PRO A 36 0.57 -14.16 2.54
N TYR A 37 1.69 -14.10 3.26
CA TYR A 37 2.74 -13.09 3.06
C TYR A 37 3.33 -13.11 1.65
N TYR A 38 3.45 -14.29 1.03
CA TYR A 38 3.89 -14.41 -0.34
C TYR A 38 2.87 -13.83 -1.32
N LEU A 39 1.56 -14.00 -1.04
CA LEU A 39 0.50 -13.41 -1.85
C LEU A 39 0.46 -11.89 -1.70
N PHE A 40 0.63 -11.36 -0.48
CA PHE A 40 0.72 -9.91 -0.23
C PHE A 40 1.92 -9.30 -0.96
N TRP A 41 3.10 -9.93 -0.89
CA TRP A 41 4.26 -9.49 -1.66
C TRP A 41 3.99 -9.49 -3.17
N ARG A 42 3.34 -10.52 -3.69
CA ARG A 42 2.98 -10.55 -5.13
C ARG A 42 2.02 -9.44 -5.51
N TYR A 43 1.09 -9.09 -4.62
CA TYR A 43 0.17 -7.97 -4.82
C TYR A 43 0.94 -6.64 -4.86
N ILE A 44 1.76 -6.37 -3.84
CA ILE A 44 2.57 -5.14 -3.76
C ILE A 44 3.49 -5.02 -4.99
N ARG A 45 4.15 -6.11 -5.37
CA ARG A 45 4.95 -6.12 -6.59
C ARG A 45 4.13 -5.80 -7.84
N ALA A 46 2.93 -6.35 -7.97
CA ALA A 46 2.06 -6.07 -9.11
C ALA A 46 1.61 -4.60 -9.13
N LEU A 47 1.31 -4.02 -7.96
CA LEU A 47 1.02 -2.60 -7.78
C LEU A 47 2.19 -1.73 -8.28
N ARG A 48 3.42 -2.00 -7.85
CA ARG A 48 4.60 -1.22 -8.26
C ARG A 48 4.92 -1.33 -9.74
N MET A 49 4.72 -2.52 -10.32
CA MET A 49 4.87 -2.72 -11.76
C MET A 49 3.81 -1.95 -12.55
N GLU A 50 2.55 -1.94 -12.09
CA GLU A 50 1.49 -1.14 -12.70
C GLU A 50 1.82 0.35 -12.65
N GLU A 51 2.25 0.88 -11.48
CA GLU A 51 2.69 2.27 -11.31
C GLU A 51 3.80 2.65 -12.30
N TYR A 52 4.82 1.80 -12.43
CA TYR A 52 5.92 2.04 -13.36
C TYR A 52 5.43 2.09 -14.81
N HIS A 53 4.62 1.11 -15.24
CA HIS A 53 4.15 1.07 -16.62
C HIS A 53 3.14 2.18 -16.93
N THR A 54 2.44 2.72 -15.94
CA THR A 54 1.55 3.87 -16.09
C THR A 54 2.32 5.16 -16.38
N SER A 55 3.53 5.29 -15.84
CA SER A 55 4.37 6.48 -16.00
C SER A 55 5.22 6.49 -17.28
N GLN A 56 5.20 5.40 -18.04
CA GLN A 56 6.01 5.26 -19.27
C GLN A 56 5.14 5.39 -20.52
N ASP A 57 5.75 5.92 -21.59
CA ASP A 57 5.12 6.03 -22.91
C ASP A 57 5.36 4.78 -23.78
N GLY A 58 4.50 4.60 -24.77
CA GLY A 58 4.63 3.57 -25.80
C GLY A 58 3.66 2.41 -25.66
N ALA A 59 3.38 1.76 -26.81
CA ALA A 59 2.39 0.69 -26.90
C ALA A 59 2.70 -0.52 -25.98
N TRP A 60 3.98 -0.87 -25.86
CA TRP A 60 4.42 -1.93 -24.96
C TRP A 60 4.08 -1.63 -23.50
N HIS A 61 4.33 -0.41 -23.02
CA HIS A 61 4.04 -0.02 -21.65
C HIS A 61 2.54 0.03 -21.40
N LYS A 62 1.73 0.46 -22.38
CA LYS A 62 0.26 0.40 -22.28
C LYS A 62 -0.22 -1.05 -22.15
N LEU A 63 0.30 -1.98 -22.95
CA LEU A 63 -0.04 -3.41 -22.83
C LEU A 63 0.35 -3.97 -21.45
N MET A 64 1.56 -3.68 -20.98
CA MET A 64 2.05 -4.14 -19.69
C MET A 64 1.27 -3.51 -18.53
N HIS A 65 0.83 -2.25 -18.63
CA HIS A 65 -0.06 -1.62 -17.65
C HIS A 65 -1.34 -2.45 -17.45
N TYR A 66 -2.07 -2.78 -18.52
CA TYR A 66 -3.29 -3.59 -18.43
C TYR A 66 -3.02 -5.00 -17.89
N TRP A 67 -1.91 -5.61 -18.27
CA TRP A 67 -1.53 -6.94 -17.79
C TRP A 67 -1.25 -6.93 -16.28
N TRP A 68 -0.49 -5.94 -15.76
CA TRP A 68 -0.19 -5.80 -14.35
C TRP A 68 -1.42 -5.39 -13.54
N ARG A 69 -2.26 -4.49 -14.06
CA ARG A 69 -3.55 -4.13 -13.47
C ARG A 69 -4.44 -5.36 -13.28
N ARG A 70 -4.63 -6.16 -14.33
CA ARG A 70 -5.38 -7.42 -14.22
C ARG A 70 -4.78 -8.34 -13.17
N ARG A 71 -3.46 -8.49 -13.14
CA ARG A 71 -2.76 -9.34 -12.16
C ARG A 71 -2.91 -8.81 -10.74
N ARG A 72 -2.82 -7.49 -10.51
CA ARG A 72 -3.07 -6.85 -9.21
C ARG A 72 -4.51 -7.13 -8.75
N ASN A 73 -5.49 -6.91 -9.60
CA ASN A 73 -6.90 -7.13 -9.27
C ASN A 73 -7.18 -8.58 -8.86
N LEU A 74 -6.71 -9.57 -9.65
CA LEU A 74 -6.84 -10.99 -9.30
C LEU A 74 -6.16 -11.38 -7.99
N LEU A 75 -5.09 -10.71 -7.63
CA LEU A 75 -4.43 -10.88 -6.34
C LEU A 75 -5.21 -10.16 -5.24
N GLY A 76 -5.78 -8.98 -5.53
CA GLY A 76 -6.64 -8.23 -4.64
C GLY A 76 -7.86 -9.04 -4.19
N GLU A 77 -8.55 -9.68 -5.13
CA GLU A 77 -9.68 -10.60 -4.83
C GLU A 77 -9.30 -11.71 -3.84
N LYS A 78 -8.04 -12.21 -3.91
CA LYS A 78 -7.55 -13.29 -3.06
C LYS A 78 -7.05 -12.81 -1.70
N THR A 79 -6.61 -11.57 -1.61
CA THR A 79 -5.94 -11.03 -0.42
C THR A 79 -6.77 -9.99 0.30
N GLY A 80 -7.86 -9.49 -0.30
CA GLY A 80 -8.63 -8.37 0.21
C GLY A 80 -7.89 -7.02 0.11
N LEU A 81 -6.80 -6.94 -0.67
CA LEU A 81 -6.04 -5.71 -0.81
C LEU A 81 -6.56 -4.89 -2.00
N TRP A 82 -6.99 -3.66 -1.73
CA TRP A 82 -7.42 -2.67 -2.71
C TRP A 82 -6.67 -1.36 -2.48
N ILE A 83 -5.41 -1.34 -2.90
CA ILE A 83 -4.53 -0.18 -2.83
C ILE A 83 -4.38 0.37 -4.24
N GLU A 84 -4.81 1.61 -4.45
CA GLU A 84 -4.74 2.22 -5.76
C GLU A 84 -3.33 2.71 -6.10
N PRO A 85 -2.91 2.60 -7.38
CA PRO A 85 -1.59 3.04 -7.82
C PRO A 85 -1.30 4.50 -7.46
N GLY A 86 -0.10 4.75 -6.94
CA GLY A 86 0.37 6.07 -6.56
C GLY A 86 -0.14 6.61 -5.23
N SER A 87 -0.96 5.85 -4.49
CA SER A 87 -1.47 6.26 -3.19
C SER A 87 -0.47 6.06 -2.04
N CYS A 88 0.43 5.08 -2.15
CA CYS A 88 1.39 4.75 -1.09
C CYS A 88 2.84 4.88 -1.57
N GLN A 89 3.68 5.49 -0.74
CA GLN A 89 5.12 5.59 -0.98
C GLN A 89 5.84 4.25 -0.72
N GLU A 90 7.17 4.25 -0.86
CA GLU A 90 8.05 3.10 -0.67
C GLU A 90 8.06 2.59 0.78
N GLY A 91 8.34 1.31 0.99
CA GLY A 91 8.38 0.69 2.31
C GLY A 91 7.01 0.30 2.85
N LEU A 92 6.03 0.10 1.97
CA LEU A 92 4.69 -0.34 2.33
C LEU A 92 4.72 -1.74 2.96
N MET A 93 4.17 -1.87 4.17
CA MET A 93 4.03 -3.12 4.91
C MET A 93 2.57 -3.47 5.13
N VAL A 94 2.17 -4.69 4.79
CA VAL A 94 0.84 -5.22 5.07
C VAL A 94 0.97 -6.57 5.77
N TRP A 95 0.41 -6.68 6.99
CA TRP A 95 0.48 -7.90 7.79
C TRP A 95 -0.69 -8.86 7.53
N HIS A 96 -1.91 -8.33 7.39
CA HIS A 96 -3.13 -9.11 7.26
C HIS A 96 -4.02 -8.58 6.14
N PRO A 97 -5.02 -9.34 5.67
CA PRO A 97 -5.88 -8.97 4.54
C PRO A 97 -6.79 -7.75 4.83
N ASN A 98 -7.56 -7.37 3.81
CA ASN A 98 -8.58 -6.33 3.84
C ASN A 98 -8.02 -4.94 4.15
N VAL A 99 -7.17 -4.43 3.24
CA VAL A 99 -6.67 -3.06 3.29
C VAL A 99 -7.18 -2.31 2.05
N ILE A 100 -7.84 -1.17 2.29
CA ILE A 100 -8.40 -0.31 1.24
C ILE A 100 -7.75 1.06 1.30
N VAL A 101 -7.11 1.47 0.21
CA VAL A 101 -6.49 2.80 0.04
C VAL A 101 -6.90 3.37 -1.31
N PRO A 102 -7.71 4.44 -1.35
CA PRO A 102 -8.20 5.03 -2.59
C PRO A 102 -7.13 5.85 -3.31
N ALA A 103 -7.34 6.12 -4.59
CA ALA A 103 -6.39 6.81 -5.47
C ALA A 103 -6.05 8.26 -5.03
N ASN A 104 -6.96 8.90 -4.34
CA ASN A 104 -6.81 10.28 -3.84
C ASN A 104 -6.19 10.36 -2.43
N ALA A 105 -5.97 9.23 -1.75
CA ALA A 105 -5.17 9.21 -0.52
C ALA A 105 -3.67 9.39 -0.82
N ARG A 106 -2.95 9.93 0.14
CA ARG A 106 -1.50 10.04 0.11
C ARG A 106 -0.94 9.45 1.40
N VAL A 107 -0.28 8.31 1.26
CA VAL A 107 0.34 7.59 2.38
C VAL A 107 1.86 7.68 2.20
N GLY A 108 2.53 8.16 3.23
CA GLY A 108 3.98 8.36 3.25
C GLY A 108 4.78 7.06 3.20
N LYS A 109 6.08 7.20 3.43
CA LYS A 109 7.03 6.08 3.40
C LYS A 109 6.90 5.22 4.65
N ASN A 110 7.28 3.96 4.51
CA ASN A 110 7.42 3.02 5.62
C ASN A 110 6.14 2.84 6.47
N CYS A 111 4.98 3.08 5.90
CA CYS A 111 3.72 2.88 6.60
C CYS A 111 3.36 1.39 6.73
N THR A 112 2.74 1.05 7.86
CA THR A 112 2.36 -0.32 8.22
C THR A 112 0.85 -0.43 8.37
N PHE A 113 0.24 -1.42 7.70
CA PHE A 113 -1.15 -1.80 7.86
C PHE A 113 -1.25 -3.17 8.51
N HIS A 114 -1.92 -3.26 9.65
CA HIS A 114 -2.10 -4.51 10.37
C HIS A 114 -3.28 -5.35 9.89
N GLY A 115 -4.07 -4.83 8.92
CA GLY A 115 -5.22 -5.52 8.30
C GLY A 115 -6.57 -4.96 8.73
N ASN A 116 -7.59 -5.22 7.90
CA ASN A 116 -8.93 -4.64 8.02
C ASN A 116 -8.91 -3.10 8.11
N ASN A 117 -7.94 -2.47 7.44
CA ASN A 117 -7.75 -1.01 7.47
C ASN A 117 -8.44 -0.35 6.29
N VAL A 118 -9.05 0.79 6.52
CA VAL A 118 -9.70 1.58 5.49
C VAL A 118 -9.23 3.02 5.56
N ILE A 119 -8.70 3.54 4.45
CA ILE A 119 -8.61 4.96 4.21
C ILE A 119 -9.76 5.32 3.28
N GLY A 120 -10.72 6.10 3.79
CA GLY A 120 -11.93 6.48 3.07
C GLY A 120 -12.02 7.97 2.82
N ASN A 121 -12.84 8.35 1.83
CA ASN A 121 -13.27 9.72 1.66
C ASN A 121 -14.53 10.00 2.51
N ASP A 122 -14.91 11.27 2.62
CA ASP A 122 -16.07 11.73 3.35
C ASP A 122 -17.39 11.62 2.55
N GLY A 123 -17.34 11.05 1.35
CA GLY A 123 -18.49 10.92 0.46
C GLY A 123 -18.88 12.21 -0.28
N GLY A 124 -18.26 13.35 0.04
CA GLY A 124 -18.56 14.65 -0.59
C GLY A 124 -17.80 14.84 -1.91
N ASN A 125 -16.68 15.54 -1.87
CA ASN A 125 -15.85 15.83 -3.05
C ASN A 125 -14.81 14.74 -3.38
N GLY A 126 -14.87 13.60 -2.72
CA GLY A 126 -13.95 12.48 -2.91
C GLY A 126 -12.55 12.68 -2.34
N ALA A 127 -12.32 13.74 -1.55
CA ALA A 127 -11.03 13.98 -0.92
C ALA A 127 -10.75 12.92 0.17
N ALA A 128 -9.51 12.43 0.23
CA ALA A 128 -9.05 11.46 1.22
C ALA A 128 -7.85 11.99 2.00
N ALA A 129 -7.44 11.23 3.02
CA ALA A 129 -6.39 11.65 3.94
C ALA A 129 -5.00 11.75 3.30
N THR A 130 -4.21 12.69 3.82
CA THR A 130 -2.76 12.76 3.66
C THR A 130 -2.09 12.29 4.94
N ILE A 131 -1.25 11.28 4.85
CA ILE A 131 -0.64 10.58 5.97
C ILE A 131 0.86 10.66 5.82
N GLY A 132 1.55 11.07 6.86
CA GLY A 132 2.99 11.20 6.90
C GLY A 132 3.74 9.88 6.86
N ASP A 133 5.07 9.96 6.97
CA ASP A 133 5.96 8.81 6.94
C ASP A 133 5.87 8.00 8.26
N ASN A 134 6.17 6.70 8.19
CA ASN A 134 6.25 5.77 9.33
C ASN A 134 4.95 5.61 10.14
N ALA A 135 3.80 5.90 9.54
CA ALA A 135 2.51 5.72 10.21
C ALA A 135 2.20 4.23 10.42
N ASP A 136 1.62 3.91 11.58
CA ASP A 136 1.28 2.54 11.98
C ASP A 136 -0.23 2.41 12.25
N PHE A 137 -0.91 1.61 11.43
CA PHE A 137 -2.36 1.42 11.48
C PHE A 137 -2.68 0.10 12.18
N GLY A 138 -3.09 0.16 13.45
CA GLY A 138 -3.58 -1.00 14.18
C GLY A 138 -4.71 -1.71 13.45
N ILE A 139 -4.90 -2.98 13.76
CA ILE A 139 -5.91 -3.82 13.08
C ILE A 139 -7.30 -3.18 13.16
N GLY A 140 -8.00 -3.08 12.03
CA GLY A 140 -9.34 -2.49 11.95
C GLY A 140 -9.39 -0.96 12.07
N ALA A 141 -8.24 -0.29 12.16
CA ALA A 141 -8.19 1.17 12.18
C ALA A 141 -8.65 1.75 10.84
N SER A 142 -9.44 2.83 10.91
CA SER A 142 -9.96 3.53 9.73
C SER A 142 -9.65 5.02 9.81
N VAL A 143 -9.33 5.63 8.66
CA VAL A 143 -9.06 7.07 8.53
C VAL A 143 -10.01 7.63 7.48
N ILE A 144 -10.91 8.51 7.86
CA ILE A 144 -12.01 8.96 7.00
C ILE A 144 -11.96 10.47 6.79
N GLY A 145 -12.06 10.87 5.52
CA GLY A 145 -12.18 12.27 5.11
C GLY A 145 -10.86 12.93 4.75
N ARG A 146 -10.95 14.22 4.44
CA ARG A 146 -9.79 15.07 4.08
C ARG A 146 -9.07 15.53 5.34
N ILE A 147 -8.28 14.66 5.93
CA ILE A 147 -7.51 14.96 7.14
C ILE A 147 -6.03 14.76 6.91
N GLU A 148 -5.22 15.36 7.77
CA GLU A 148 -3.76 15.27 7.73
C GLU A 148 -3.27 14.59 8.99
N LEU A 149 -2.44 13.55 8.83
CA LEU A 149 -1.77 12.86 9.91
C LEU A 149 -0.26 13.07 9.76
N ALA A 150 0.38 13.49 10.84
CA ALA A 150 1.82 13.74 10.89
C ALA A 150 2.63 12.45 10.75
N ASP A 151 3.95 12.58 10.68
CA ASP A 151 4.88 11.46 10.66
C ASP A 151 4.82 10.66 11.97
N SER A 152 5.03 9.35 11.85
CA SER A 152 5.17 8.42 12.97
C SER A 152 3.93 8.29 13.87
N VAL A 153 2.76 8.68 13.38
CA VAL A 153 1.48 8.52 14.08
C VAL A 153 1.15 7.04 14.25
N ARG A 154 0.67 6.67 15.43
CA ARG A 154 0.18 5.32 15.73
C ARG A 154 -1.32 5.32 15.98
N ILE A 155 -2.06 4.64 15.13
CA ILE A 155 -3.52 4.55 15.21
C ILE A 155 -3.87 3.23 15.90
N GLY A 156 -4.52 3.33 17.06
CA GLY A 156 -4.92 2.16 17.84
C GLY A 156 -5.87 1.22 17.09
N ALA A 157 -5.85 -0.07 17.44
CA ALA A 157 -6.73 -1.06 16.83
C ALA A 157 -8.21 -0.65 16.96
N GLY A 158 -8.96 -0.79 15.86
CA GLY A 158 -10.38 -0.43 15.79
C GLY A 158 -10.69 1.06 15.86
N ALA A 159 -9.70 1.94 15.93
CA ALA A 159 -9.93 3.39 16.00
C ALA A 159 -10.45 3.94 14.67
N VAL A 160 -11.37 4.90 14.75
CA VAL A 160 -11.85 5.67 13.61
C VAL A 160 -11.37 7.12 13.73
N VAL A 161 -10.46 7.51 12.86
CA VAL A 161 -9.86 8.85 12.85
C VAL A 161 -10.59 9.71 11.83
N ILE A 162 -11.23 10.78 12.32
CA ILE A 162 -12.00 11.74 11.53
C ILE A 162 -11.53 13.19 11.70
N ARG A 163 -10.41 13.39 12.38
CA ARG A 163 -9.78 14.69 12.60
C ARG A 163 -8.29 14.61 12.37
N SER A 164 -7.71 15.70 11.88
CA SER A 164 -6.27 15.81 11.69
C SER A 164 -5.51 15.68 13.01
N CYS A 165 -4.34 15.04 12.97
CA CYS A 165 -3.36 14.99 14.03
C CYS A 165 -2.02 15.44 13.45
N THR A 166 -1.57 16.63 13.85
CA THR A 166 -0.35 17.27 13.33
C THR A 166 0.86 17.10 14.25
N GLU A 167 0.69 16.41 15.38
CA GLU A 167 1.78 16.07 16.29
C GLU A 167 2.44 14.78 15.84
N ALA A 168 3.75 14.84 15.57
CA ALA A 168 4.52 13.67 15.18
C ALA A 168 4.63 12.66 16.33
N GLY A 169 4.43 11.37 16.04
CA GLY A 169 4.55 10.31 17.03
C GLY A 169 3.36 10.17 17.99
N ALA A 170 2.25 10.84 17.71
CA ALA A 170 1.02 10.72 18.50
C ALA A 170 0.35 9.34 18.36
#